data_9fd40340d3a52dba92e20bb401c5d298
#
_entry.id   9fd40340d3a52dba92e20bb401c5d298
#
_cell.length_a   1.000
_cell.length_b   1.000
_cell.length_c   1.000
_cell.angle_alpha   90.00
_cell.angle_beta   90.00
_cell.angle_gamma   90.00
#
_symmetry.space_group_name_H-M   'P 1'
#
loop_
_entity.id
_entity.type
_entity.pdbx_description
1 polymer ?
#
loop_
_entity_poly.entity_id
_entity_poly.type
_entity_poly.pdbx_seq_one_letter_code
_entity_poly.pdbx_strand_id
1 'polypeptide(L)'
;MRTIVTSGDWAVLVEENGKTYVVELIDKQVKIKGLGVLNPLQTLADVAIGERVEIGQKELKRVPPRLPELSRGMVRRAQTIGSKDAGFFIAKLGLGPGDNVLEAGIGSGGLSMYIQRVLGTKGTHVTVEPRSEHSEVALENLQRAAACWEETPNHHHIEGTIEASIDAIKALSGGFHAIVLDLPEHPSAIQETAELLLPGGRLACYCPVSTQMERAWEACEAAGLTVEWAGELMEREWGRASKGGMRPVNGPFGHTAFLLVAQRA
;
A
#
# COMPACT_ATOMS: atom_id res chain seq x y z
N MET A 1 2.37 18.73 -23.78
CA MET A 1 3.18 19.63 -22.95
C MET A 1 4.41 18.83 -22.52
N ARG A 2 5.63 19.19 -22.91
CA ARG A 2 6.86 18.56 -22.41
C ARG A 2 7.03 19.04 -20.98
N THR A 3 6.88 18.16 -20.01
CA THR A 3 7.20 18.46 -18.61
C THR A 3 8.73 18.60 -18.52
N ILE A 4 9.20 19.74 -18.07
CA ILE A 4 10.63 19.93 -17.80
C ILE A 4 10.98 19.00 -16.64
N VAL A 5 11.90 18.10 -16.89
CA VAL A 5 12.38 17.12 -15.89
C VAL A 5 13.51 17.78 -15.11
N THR A 6 13.41 17.76 -13.80
CA THR A 6 14.44 18.31 -12.90
C THR A 6 15.10 17.20 -12.08
N SER A 7 16.30 17.49 -11.59
CA SER A 7 16.99 16.58 -10.65
C SER A 7 16.16 16.45 -9.38
N GLY A 8 15.95 15.20 -8.92
CA GLY A 8 15.11 14.87 -7.78
C GLY A 8 13.69 14.45 -8.14
N ASP A 9 13.27 14.62 -9.41
CA ASP A 9 12.02 14.04 -9.89
C ASP A 9 12.13 12.52 -10.01
N TRP A 10 10.98 11.84 -10.14
CA TRP A 10 10.91 10.41 -10.31
C TRP A 10 10.31 10.04 -11.67
N ALA A 11 10.86 9.02 -12.29
CA ALA A 11 10.34 8.44 -13.53
C ALA A 11 9.88 7.00 -13.29
N VAL A 12 8.78 6.64 -13.96
CA VAL A 12 8.31 5.25 -13.97
C VAL A 12 8.46 4.70 -15.38
N LEU A 13 9.18 3.58 -15.46
CA LEU A 13 9.45 2.85 -16.69
C LEU A 13 8.82 1.48 -16.62
N VAL A 14 8.18 1.03 -17.71
CA VAL A 14 7.49 -0.27 -17.77
C VAL A 14 7.97 -1.04 -19.00
N GLU A 15 8.38 -2.29 -18.79
CA GLU A 15 8.62 -3.26 -19.87
C GLU A 15 7.29 -3.78 -20.45
N GLU A 16 7.29 -4.33 -21.65
CA GLU A 16 6.09 -4.92 -22.29
C GLU A 16 5.44 -6.03 -21.45
N ASN A 17 6.24 -6.77 -20.69
CA ASN A 17 5.77 -7.81 -19.76
C ASN A 17 5.17 -7.26 -18.45
N GLY A 18 5.07 -5.93 -18.31
CA GLY A 18 4.52 -5.23 -17.13
C GLY A 18 5.52 -5.00 -15.99
N LYS A 19 6.78 -5.44 -16.14
CA LYS A 19 7.80 -5.16 -15.12
C LYS A 19 8.06 -3.67 -15.01
N THR A 20 8.00 -3.14 -13.81
CA THR A 20 8.00 -1.71 -13.52
C THR A 20 9.26 -1.31 -12.73
N TYR A 21 9.82 -0.18 -13.07
CA TYR A 21 10.95 0.45 -12.41
C TYR A 21 10.56 1.87 -12.00
N VAL A 22 10.82 2.21 -10.76
CA VAL A 22 10.65 3.56 -10.21
C VAL A 22 12.04 4.12 -9.99
N VAL A 23 12.40 5.17 -10.72
CA VAL A 23 13.77 5.65 -10.85
C VAL A 23 13.83 7.12 -10.48
N GLU A 24 14.69 7.48 -9.52
CA GLU A 24 14.99 8.87 -9.20
C GLU A 24 15.88 9.49 -10.29
N LEU A 25 15.51 10.68 -10.73
CA LEU A 25 16.24 11.41 -11.79
C LEU A 25 17.38 12.22 -11.18
N ILE A 26 18.51 11.56 -10.97
CA ILE A 26 19.73 12.16 -10.42
C ILE A 26 20.83 12.20 -11.45
N ASP A 27 21.65 13.27 -11.42
CA ASP A 27 22.78 13.47 -12.35
C ASP A 27 24.06 12.79 -11.84
N LYS A 28 24.00 11.47 -11.70
CA LYS A 28 25.15 10.60 -11.39
C LYS A 28 24.94 9.19 -11.92
N GLN A 29 26.05 8.47 -12.11
CA GLN A 29 25.99 7.04 -12.44
C GLN A 29 25.50 6.24 -11.24
N VAL A 30 24.40 5.50 -11.42
CA VAL A 30 23.82 4.62 -10.40
C VAL A 30 23.50 3.24 -10.98
N LYS A 31 23.62 2.23 -10.14
CA LYS A 31 23.21 0.88 -10.49
C LYS A 31 21.73 0.69 -10.16
N ILE A 32 20.93 0.49 -11.20
CA ILE A 32 19.50 0.18 -11.05
C ILE A 32 19.31 -1.32 -11.28
N LYS A 33 18.72 -2.01 -10.31
CA LYS A 33 18.48 -3.45 -10.39
C LYS A 33 17.63 -3.78 -11.62
N GLY A 34 18.20 -4.53 -12.54
CA GLY A 34 17.52 -4.95 -13.77
C GLY A 34 17.68 -4.01 -14.96
N LEU A 35 18.24 -2.81 -14.79
CA LEU A 35 18.57 -1.88 -15.88
C LEU A 35 20.09 -1.66 -16.07
N GLY A 36 20.92 -2.09 -15.10
CA GLY A 36 22.37 -1.88 -15.16
C GLY A 36 22.80 -0.57 -14.53
N VAL A 37 23.95 -0.05 -14.98
CA VAL A 37 24.52 1.23 -14.54
C VAL A 37 24.21 2.29 -15.58
N LEU A 38 23.56 3.38 -15.17
CA LEU A 38 23.23 4.52 -16.02
C LEU A 38 23.17 5.81 -15.22
N ASN A 39 23.19 6.94 -15.92
CA ASN A 39 22.84 8.24 -15.36
C ASN A 39 21.37 8.51 -15.65
N PRO A 40 20.45 8.42 -14.65
CA PRO A 40 19.01 8.49 -14.91
C PRO A 40 18.56 9.83 -15.49
N LEU A 41 19.10 10.94 -14.98
CA LEU A 41 18.73 12.27 -15.48
C LEU A 41 19.12 12.43 -16.95
N GLN A 42 20.36 12.11 -17.32
CA GLN A 42 20.83 12.23 -18.71
C GLN A 42 20.12 11.25 -19.64
N THR A 43 19.80 10.03 -19.16
CA THR A 43 19.13 9.01 -19.99
C THR A 43 17.66 9.37 -20.25
N LEU A 44 16.98 10.02 -19.29
CA LEU A 44 15.53 10.20 -19.32
C LEU A 44 15.09 11.67 -19.47
N ALA A 45 16.01 12.64 -19.52
CA ALA A 45 15.67 14.07 -19.61
C ALA A 45 14.76 14.40 -20.80
N ASP A 46 15.03 13.81 -21.95
CA ASP A 46 14.29 14.09 -23.19
C ASP A 46 13.19 13.06 -23.50
N VAL A 47 12.99 12.08 -22.63
CA VAL A 47 11.95 11.05 -22.82
C VAL A 47 10.64 11.53 -22.21
N ALA A 48 9.63 11.86 -23.00
CA ALA A 48 8.33 12.29 -22.50
C ALA A 48 7.49 11.11 -22.00
N ILE A 49 6.48 11.41 -21.15
CA ILE A 49 5.48 10.42 -20.73
C ILE A 49 4.77 9.89 -21.98
N GLY A 50 4.70 8.57 -22.11
CA GLY A 50 4.15 7.86 -23.26
C GLY A 50 5.22 7.42 -24.29
N GLU A 51 6.41 7.98 -24.26
CA GLU A 51 7.51 7.61 -25.16
C GLU A 51 8.25 6.36 -24.68
N ARG A 52 8.96 5.74 -25.62
CA ARG A 52 9.82 4.58 -25.39
C ARG A 52 11.27 4.99 -25.28
N VAL A 53 12.04 4.25 -24.50
CA VAL A 53 13.47 4.42 -24.32
C VAL A 53 14.14 3.05 -24.30
N GLU A 54 15.29 2.95 -24.94
CA GLU A 54 16.14 1.76 -24.87
C GLU A 54 17.19 1.94 -23.76
N ILE A 55 17.24 0.99 -22.83
CA ILE A 55 18.25 0.94 -21.78
C ILE A 55 18.90 -0.44 -21.81
N GLY A 56 20.14 -0.50 -22.27
CA GLY A 56 20.81 -1.77 -22.56
C GLY A 56 20.09 -2.53 -23.67
N GLN A 57 19.60 -3.73 -23.36
CA GLN A 57 18.86 -4.57 -24.31
C GLN A 57 17.33 -4.50 -24.08
N LYS A 58 16.86 -3.56 -23.30
CA LYS A 58 15.45 -3.46 -22.93
C LYS A 58 14.80 -2.23 -23.53
N GLU A 59 13.63 -2.45 -24.11
CA GLU A 59 12.72 -1.40 -24.49
C GLU A 59 11.73 -1.15 -23.38
N LEU A 60 11.68 0.09 -22.91
CA LEU A 60 10.83 0.52 -21.80
C LEU A 60 9.96 1.69 -22.24
N LYS A 61 8.77 1.79 -21.70
CA LYS A 61 7.87 2.93 -21.87
C LYS A 61 7.86 3.78 -20.61
N ARG A 62 8.09 5.09 -20.76
CA ARG A 62 7.89 6.02 -19.66
C ARG A 62 6.39 6.25 -19.45
N VAL A 63 5.90 6.05 -18.22
CA VAL A 63 4.48 6.18 -17.87
C VAL A 63 4.30 7.14 -16.70
N PRO A 64 3.09 7.71 -16.51
CA PRO A 64 2.81 8.52 -15.33
C PRO A 64 2.99 7.69 -14.04
N PRO A 65 3.53 8.29 -12.95
CA PRO A 65 3.72 7.60 -11.68
C PRO A 65 2.39 7.47 -10.92
N ARG A 66 1.52 6.60 -11.40
CA ARG A 66 0.24 6.31 -10.75
C ARG A 66 0.37 5.18 -9.75
N LEU A 67 -0.60 5.04 -8.86
CA LEU A 67 -0.61 4.03 -7.81
C LEU A 67 -0.35 2.60 -8.31
N PRO A 68 -0.95 2.10 -9.41
CA PRO A 68 -0.66 0.75 -9.91
C PRO A 68 0.80 0.54 -10.31
N GLU A 69 1.43 1.54 -10.92
CA GLU A 69 2.82 1.48 -11.35
C GLU A 69 3.77 1.55 -10.14
N LEU A 70 3.51 2.46 -9.20
CA LEU A 70 4.29 2.58 -7.97
C LEU A 70 4.20 1.31 -7.12
N SER A 71 3.03 0.73 -6.97
CA SER A 71 2.81 -0.53 -6.25
C SER A 71 3.54 -1.71 -6.91
N ARG A 72 3.58 -1.79 -8.27
CA ARG A 72 4.34 -2.82 -8.99
C ARG A 72 5.85 -2.62 -8.88
N GLY A 73 6.31 -1.37 -8.90
CA GLY A 73 7.72 -0.99 -8.86
C GLY A 73 8.31 -0.84 -7.45
N MET A 74 7.52 -1.07 -6.40
CA MET A 74 7.96 -0.93 -5.02
C MET A 74 9.06 -1.93 -4.62
N VAL A 75 9.89 -1.54 -3.69
CA VAL A 75 10.83 -2.46 -3.02
C VAL A 75 10.04 -3.34 -2.05
N ARG A 76 10.32 -4.64 -2.04
CA ARG A 76 9.61 -5.60 -1.18
C ARG A 76 10.58 -6.33 -0.29
N ARG A 77 10.30 -6.35 1.00
CA ARG A 77 10.93 -7.19 2.01
C ARG A 77 9.92 -8.15 2.64
N ALA A 78 8.70 -7.69 2.88
CA ALA A 78 7.57 -8.49 3.32
C ALA A 78 6.57 -8.73 2.17
N GLN A 79 5.68 -9.71 2.35
CA GLN A 79 4.48 -9.84 1.53
C GLN A 79 3.63 -8.59 1.71
N THR A 80 3.00 -8.13 0.63
CA THR A 80 2.20 -6.90 0.64
C THR A 80 0.76 -7.20 0.33
N ILE A 81 -0.15 -6.48 0.96
CA ILE A 81 -1.56 -6.46 0.60
C ILE A 81 -1.69 -5.88 -0.81
N GLY A 82 -2.21 -6.66 -1.73
CA GLY A 82 -2.37 -6.30 -3.14
C GLY A 82 -3.61 -5.45 -3.41
N SER A 83 -3.74 -4.99 -4.66
CA SER A 83 -4.84 -4.09 -5.09
C SER A 83 -6.23 -4.63 -4.82
N LYS A 84 -6.44 -5.94 -4.94
CA LYS A 84 -7.73 -6.61 -4.70
C LYS A 84 -8.20 -6.38 -3.26
N ASP A 85 -7.36 -6.70 -2.28
CA ASP A 85 -7.70 -6.61 -0.85
C ASP A 85 -7.60 -5.15 -0.37
N ALA A 86 -6.64 -4.37 -0.86
CA ALA A 86 -6.53 -2.94 -0.56
C ALA A 86 -7.77 -2.16 -1.04
N GLY A 87 -8.22 -2.42 -2.27
CA GLY A 87 -9.44 -1.80 -2.81
C GLY A 87 -10.69 -2.15 -2.01
N PHE A 88 -10.78 -3.40 -1.54
CA PHE A 88 -11.85 -3.84 -0.67
C PHE A 88 -11.83 -3.08 0.67
N PHE A 89 -10.68 -2.96 1.31
CA PHE A 89 -10.57 -2.20 2.56
C PHE A 89 -10.94 -0.73 2.38
N ILE A 90 -10.42 -0.08 1.34
CA ILE A 90 -10.79 1.31 1.03
C ILE A 90 -12.32 1.47 0.95
N ALA A 91 -12.98 0.58 0.22
CA ALA A 91 -14.43 0.64 0.02
C ALA A 91 -15.23 0.28 1.30
N LYS A 92 -14.83 -0.78 2.01
CA LYS A 92 -15.55 -1.26 3.20
C LYS A 92 -15.35 -0.37 4.42
N LEU A 93 -14.16 0.21 4.58
CA LEU A 93 -13.89 1.16 5.63
C LEU A 93 -14.48 2.55 5.32
N GLY A 94 -14.87 2.79 4.07
CA GLY A 94 -15.43 4.06 3.61
C GLY A 94 -14.41 5.19 3.59
N LEU A 95 -13.13 4.88 3.31
CA LEU A 95 -12.05 5.86 3.37
C LEU A 95 -12.20 6.96 2.31
N GLY A 96 -11.96 8.19 2.74
CA GLY A 96 -12.02 9.37 1.90
C GLY A 96 -11.06 10.49 2.32
N PRO A 97 -11.05 11.60 1.56
CA PRO A 97 -10.19 12.73 1.86
C PRO A 97 -10.49 13.34 3.24
N GLY A 98 -9.45 13.46 4.07
CA GLY A 98 -9.54 14.06 5.40
C GLY A 98 -9.73 13.05 6.53
N ASP A 99 -9.85 11.75 6.23
CA ASP A 99 -9.96 10.73 7.27
C ASP A 99 -8.64 10.55 8.03
N ASN A 100 -8.77 10.13 9.31
CA ASN A 100 -7.66 9.69 10.13
C ASN A 100 -7.65 8.17 10.15
N VAL A 101 -6.53 7.58 9.78
CA VAL A 101 -6.37 6.11 9.68
C VAL A 101 -5.16 5.67 10.50
N LEU A 102 -5.35 4.61 11.29
CA LEU A 102 -4.28 3.86 11.94
C LEU A 102 -4.05 2.55 11.18
N GLU A 103 -2.82 2.28 10.79
CA GLU A 103 -2.38 1.03 10.18
C GLU A 103 -1.29 0.39 11.04
N ALA A 104 -1.49 -0.83 11.50
CA ALA A 104 -0.50 -1.59 12.23
C ALA A 104 -0.05 -2.82 11.42
N GLY A 105 1.27 -3.00 11.32
CA GLY A 105 1.90 -3.97 10.43
C GLY A 105 2.11 -3.37 9.03
N ILE A 106 2.87 -2.30 8.94
CA ILE A 106 3.11 -1.58 7.65
C ILE A 106 3.79 -2.46 6.58
N GLY A 107 4.57 -3.48 7.03
CA GLY A 107 5.28 -4.39 6.13
C GLY A 107 6.22 -3.67 5.17
N SER A 108 5.93 -3.74 3.87
CA SER A 108 6.66 -2.98 2.83
C SER A 108 5.90 -1.73 2.35
N GLY A 109 4.82 -1.31 3.02
CA GLY A 109 4.03 -0.13 2.70
C GLY A 109 3.05 -0.32 1.53
N GLY A 110 2.70 -1.58 1.20
CA GLY A 110 1.81 -1.87 0.08
C GLY A 110 0.43 -1.25 0.28
N LEU A 111 -0.27 -1.58 1.36
CA LEU A 111 -1.57 -1.01 1.70
C LEU A 111 -1.46 0.49 2.00
N SER A 112 -0.41 0.90 2.70
CA SER A 112 -0.17 2.31 3.06
C SER A 112 -0.23 3.25 1.86
N MET A 113 0.34 2.85 0.69
CA MET A 113 0.25 3.66 -0.53
C MET A 113 -1.19 3.87 -1.00
N TYR A 114 -2.06 2.85 -0.88
CA TYR A 114 -3.48 2.97 -1.24
C TYR A 114 -4.21 3.88 -0.27
N ILE A 115 -3.98 3.72 1.04
CA ILE A 115 -4.55 4.57 2.08
C ILE A 115 -4.14 6.03 1.86
N GLN A 116 -2.84 6.31 1.75
CA GLN A 116 -2.34 7.68 1.58
C GLN A 116 -2.89 8.36 0.33
N ARG A 117 -3.04 7.61 -0.77
CA ARG A 117 -3.58 8.17 -2.01
C ARG A 117 -5.04 8.61 -1.88
N VAL A 118 -5.82 7.95 -1.03
CA VAL A 118 -7.24 8.25 -0.82
C VAL A 118 -7.44 9.37 0.21
N LEU A 119 -6.60 9.43 1.25
CA LEU A 119 -6.76 10.40 2.33
C LEU A 119 -6.51 11.87 1.90
N GLY A 120 -5.68 12.09 0.89
CA GLY A 120 -5.33 13.45 0.44
C GLY A 120 -4.66 14.29 1.53
N THR A 121 -4.45 15.57 1.29
CA THR A 121 -3.67 16.48 2.16
C THR A 121 -4.30 16.78 3.53
N LYS A 122 -5.60 16.56 3.67
CA LYS A 122 -6.33 16.82 4.94
C LYS A 122 -6.38 15.61 5.86
N GLY A 123 -6.02 14.43 5.35
CA GLY A 123 -6.04 13.20 6.12
C GLY A 123 -4.82 13.03 7.01
N THR A 124 -4.94 12.15 8.00
CA THR A 124 -3.84 11.73 8.86
C THR A 124 -3.68 10.22 8.77
N HIS A 125 -2.46 9.77 8.51
CA HIS A 125 -2.10 8.36 8.47
C HIS A 125 -1.05 8.07 9.55
N VAL A 126 -1.43 7.31 10.56
CA VAL A 126 -0.53 6.82 11.60
C VAL A 126 -0.19 5.36 11.31
N THR A 127 1.09 5.03 11.24
CA THR A 127 1.55 3.66 10.98
C THR A 127 2.40 3.15 12.13
N VAL A 128 2.26 1.86 12.47
CA VAL A 128 2.98 1.20 13.56
C VAL A 128 3.63 -0.09 13.05
N GLU A 129 4.93 -0.28 13.32
CA GLU A 129 5.68 -1.50 12.97
C GLU A 129 6.84 -1.69 13.94
N PRO A 130 6.95 -2.85 14.60
CA PRO A 130 8.06 -3.11 15.55
C PRO A 130 9.39 -3.46 14.87
N ARG A 131 9.39 -3.83 13.59
CA ARG A 131 10.59 -4.28 12.88
C ARG A 131 11.16 -3.13 12.05
N SER A 132 12.27 -2.54 12.48
CA SER A 132 12.94 -1.42 11.80
C SER A 132 13.23 -1.71 10.33
N GLU A 133 13.70 -2.94 10.01
CA GLU A 133 14.00 -3.32 8.64
C GLU A 133 12.77 -3.39 7.71
N HIS A 134 11.55 -3.52 8.23
CA HIS A 134 10.32 -3.39 7.47
C HIS A 134 9.92 -1.92 7.35
N SER A 135 10.00 -1.17 8.44
CA SER A 135 9.72 0.26 8.47
C SER A 135 10.58 1.03 7.47
N GLU A 136 11.89 0.76 7.42
CA GLU A 136 12.81 1.40 6.47
C GLU A 136 12.34 1.23 5.01
N VAL A 137 12.00 0.00 4.62
CA VAL A 137 11.52 -0.29 3.25
C VAL A 137 10.18 0.36 2.98
N ALA A 138 9.26 0.32 3.95
CA ALA A 138 7.95 0.94 3.81
C ALA A 138 8.07 2.46 3.65
N LEU A 139 8.83 3.11 4.51
CA LEU A 139 9.04 4.55 4.49
C LEU A 139 9.74 5.00 3.19
N GLU A 140 10.71 4.23 2.69
CA GLU A 140 11.33 4.48 1.38
C GLU A 140 10.29 4.44 0.25
N ASN A 141 9.41 3.43 0.23
CA ASN A 141 8.35 3.33 -0.77
C ASN A 141 7.34 4.47 -0.67
N LEU A 142 6.94 4.86 0.54
CA LEU A 142 6.03 5.98 0.77
C LEU A 142 6.66 7.32 0.39
N GLN A 143 7.95 7.52 0.67
CA GLN A 143 8.68 8.71 0.25
C GLN A 143 8.74 8.82 -1.28
N ARG A 144 9.00 7.71 -1.98
CA ARG A 144 8.98 7.66 -3.45
C ARG A 144 7.60 8.01 -4.01
N ALA A 145 6.54 7.46 -3.40
CA ALA A 145 5.17 7.75 -3.80
C ALA A 145 4.83 9.23 -3.54
N ALA A 146 5.17 9.76 -2.38
CA ALA A 146 4.98 11.16 -2.02
C ALA A 146 5.69 12.12 -2.98
N ALA A 147 6.93 11.81 -3.38
CA ALA A 147 7.67 12.59 -4.35
C ALA A 147 7.04 12.57 -5.78
N CYS A 148 6.23 11.55 -6.08
CA CYS A 148 5.49 11.42 -7.34
C CYS A 148 4.10 12.07 -7.31
N TRP A 149 3.56 12.35 -6.14
CA TRP A 149 2.21 12.87 -5.94
C TRP A 149 2.26 14.31 -5.42
N GLU A 150 1.41 15.15 -5.94
CA GLU A 150 1.32 16.54 -5.49
C GLU A 150 0.69 16.66 -4.09
N GLU A 151 -0.11 15.66 -3.71
CA GLU A 151 -0.90 15.65 -2.47
C GLU A 151 -0.68 14.36 -1.69
N THR A 152 -0.25 14.50 -0.43
CA THR A 152 -0.09 13.39 0.52
C THR A 152 -0.67 13.78 1.88
N PRO A 153 -1.16 12.81 2.68
CA PRO A 153 -1.65 13.05 4.02
C PRO A 153 -0.52 13.40 4.99
N ASN A 154 -0.91 13.89 6.16
CA ASN A 154 0.00 13.97 7.29
C ASN A 154 0.33 12.55 7.76
N HIS A 155 1.57 12.11 7.57
CA HIS A 155 2.00 10.74 7.89
C HIS A 155 2.91 10.72 9.11
N HIS A 156 2.56 9.88 10.08
CA HIS A 156 3.34 9.61 11.28
C HIS A 156 3.66 8.12 11.36
N HIS A 157 4.94 7.79 11.55
CA HIS A 157 5.37 6.42 11.76
C HIS A 157 5.88 6.24 13.19
N ILE A 158 5.46 5.15 13.83
CA ILE A 158 5.90 4.74 15.17
C ILE A 158 6.57 3.37 15.06
N GLU A 159 7.84 3.30 15.44
CA GLU A 159 8.54 2.02 15.58
C GLU A 159 8.18 1.40 16.93
N GLY A 160 7.43 0.32 16.92
CA GLY A 160 6.94 -0.35 18.13
C GLY A 160 5.73 -1.25 17.86
N THR A 161 5.20 -1.85 18.92
CA THR A 161 3.91 -2.55 18.88
C THR A 161 2.78 -1.60 19.24
N ILE A 162 1.54 -1.98 18.93
CA ILE A 162 0.35 -1.19 19.31
C ILE A 162 0.34 -0.96 20.82
N GLU A 163 0.52 -2.01 21.60
CA GLU A 163 0.43 -1.98 23.06
C GLU A 163 1.47 -1.03 23.69
N ALA A 164 2.67 -1.02 23.13
CA ALA A 164 3.75 -0.12 23.59
C ALA A 164 3.59 1.33 23.11
N SER A 165 2.74 1.56 22.10
CA SER A 165 2.65 2.85 21.39
C SER A 165 1.33 3.58 21.63
N ILE A 166 0.43 3.03 22.44
CA ILE A 166 -0.95 3.53 22.56
C ILE A 166 -1.03 5.03 22.96
N ASP A 167 -0.16 5.48 23.87
CA ASP A 167 -0.14 6.88 24.29
C ASP A 167 0.39 7.80 23.20
N ALA A 168 1.39 7.35 22.44
CA ALA A 168 1.90 8.09 21.29
C ALA A 168 0.86 8.18 20.17
N ILE A 169 0.12 7.08 19.91
CA ILE A 169 -0.98 7.05 18.94
C ILE A 169 -2.08 8.04 19.33
N LYS A 170 -2.50 8.05 20.61
CA LYS A 170 -3.50 8.98 21.14
C LYS A 170 -3.07 10.45 21.01
N ALA A 171 -1.79 10.73 21.15
CA ALA A 171 -1.26 12.09 21.02
C ALA A 171 -1.29 12.62 19.58
N LEU A 172 -1.31 11.74 18.56
CA LEU A 172 -1.29 12.09 17.14
C LEU A 172 -2.68 12.34 16.55
N SER A 173 -3.74 11.81 17.16
CA SER A 173 -5.10 11.97 16.67
C SER A 173 -6.13 11.90 17.81
N GLY A 174 -7.15 12.73 17.73
CA GLY A 174 -8.31 12.68 18.64
C GLY A 174 -9.26 11.50 18.38
N GLY A 175 -8.96 10.65 17.42
CA GLY A 175 -9.70 9.46 17.04
C GLY A 175 -9.52 9.10 15.56
N PHE A 176 -9.85 7.86 15.22
CA PHE A 176 -9.65 7.31 13.88
C PHE A 176 -10.99 6.97 13.23
N HIS A 177 -11.13 7.31 11.95
CA HIS A 177 -12.23 6.87 11.10
C HIS A 177 -12.09 5.40 10.73
N ALA A 178 -10.84 4.94 10.59
CA ALA A 178 -10.55 3.53 10.38
C ALA A 178 -9.24 3.07 11.03
N ILE A 179 -9.22 1.78 11.39
CA ILE A 179 -8.05 1.07 11.89
C ILE A 179 -7.86 -0.18 11.05
N VAL A 180 -6.64 -0.43 10.58
CA VAL A 180 -6.30 -1.66 9.84
C VAL A 180 -5.17 -2.39 10.56
N LEU A 181 -5.39 -3.68 10.81
CA LEU A 181 -4.46 -4.55 11.51
C LEU A 181 -4.00 -5.69 10.57
N ASP A 182 -2.72 -5.68 10.20
CA ASP A 182 -2.03 -6.78 9.51
C ASP A 182 -0.94 -7.33 10.44
N LEU A 183 -1.37 -8.05 11.46
CA LEU A 183 -0.55 -8.49 12.59
C LEU A 183 -0.57 -10.02 12.73
N PRO A 184 0.48 -10.62 13.31
CA PRO A 184 0.45 -12.04 13.67
C PRO A 184 -0.64 -12.39 14.69
N GLU A 185 -0.91 -11.49 15.65
CA GLU A 185 -1.92 -11.62 16.70
C GLU A 185 -2.77 -10.35 16.75
N HIS A 186 -4.10 -10.51 16.64
CA HIS A 186 -5.04 -9.39 16.58
C HIS A 186 -5.69 -9.04 17.93
N PRO A 187 -5.99 -10.00 18.86
CA PRO A 187 -6.86 -9.74 20.00
C PRO A 187 -6.41 -8.59 20.89
N SER A 188 -5.13 -8.53 21.29
CA SER A 188 -4.62 -7.44 22.12
C SER A 188 -4.68 -6.09 21.42
N ALA A 189 -4.27 -6.04 20.14
CA ALA A 189 -4.33 -4.83 19.35
C ALA A 189 -5.76 -4.32 19.16
N ILE A 190 -6.74 -5.20 18.98
CA ILE A 190 -8.17 -4.85 18.91
C ILE A 190 -8.64 -4.22 20.22
N GLN A 191 -8.33 -4.83 21.37
CA GLN A 191 -8.73 -4.32 22.68
C GLN A 191 -8.16 -2.92 22.94
N GLU A 192 -6.87 -2.71 22.62
CA GLU A 192 -6.20 -1.42 22.84
C GLU A 192 -6.69 -0.32 21.89
N THR A 193 -7.13 -0.68 20.68
CA THR A 193 -7.45 0.32 19.65
C THR A 193 -8.94 0.54 19.42
N ALA A 194 -9.82 -0.34 19.86
CA ALA A 194 -11.26 -0.21 19.64
C ALA A 194 -11.84 1.12 20.13
N GLU A 195 -11.39 1.60 21.30
CA GLU A 195 -11.82 2.90 21.85
C GLU A 195 -11.27 4.11 21.09
N LEU A 196 -10.24 3.92 20.25
CA LEU A 196 -9.69 4.97 19.40
C LEU A 196 -10.51 5.21 18.15
N LEU A 197 -11.40 4.29 17.77
CA LEU A 197 -12.35 4.52 16.69
C LEU A 197 -13.33 5.63 17.05
N LEU A 198 -13.59 6.50 16.11
CA LEU A 198 -14.71 7.45 16.21
C LEU A 198 -16.05 6.68 16.12
N PRO A 199 -17.16 7.21 16.65
CA PRO A 199 -18.49 6.62 16.43
C PRO A 199 -18.76 6.40 14.95
N GLY A 200 -19.20 5.20 14.57
CA GLY A 200 -19.33 4.78 13.17
C GLY A 200 -18.05 4.38 12.46
N GLY A 201 -16.89 4.57 13.11
CA GLY A 201 -15.58 4.15 12.58
C GLY A 201 -15.46 2.63 12.47
N ARG A 202 -14.54 2.17 11.61
CA ARG A 202 -14.39 0.74 11.28
C ARG A 202 -12.99 0.23 11.54
N LEU A 203 -12.92 -1.02 11.97
CA LEU A 203 -11.69 -1.78 12.13
C LEU A 203 -11.67 -2.92 11.11
N ALA A 204 -10.53 -3.11 10.44
CA ALA A 204 -10.29 -4.23 9.55
C ALA A 204 -9.10 -5.07 10.01
N CYS A 205 -9.22 -6.40 9.89
CA CYS A 205 -8.13 -7.34 10.10
C CYS A 205 -7.79 -8.08 8.82
N TYR A 206 -6.50 -8.22 8.54
CA TYR A 206 -5.94 -9.06 7.49
C TYR A 206 -5.37 -10.33 8.14
N CYS A 207 -6.00 -11.47 7.89
CA CYS A 207 -5.74 -12.73 8.59
C CYS A 207 -5.29 -13.80 7.59
N PRO A 208 -3.99 -14.14 7.51
CA PRO A 208 -3.50 -15.20 6.64
C PRO A 208 -4.16 -16.56 6.83
N VAL A 209 -4.63 -16.87 8.05
CA VAL A 209 -5.28 -18.14 8.37
C VAL A 209 -6.61 -17.93 9.09
N SER A 210 -7.55 -18.87 8.92
CA SER A 210 -8.92 -18.78 9.46
C SER A 210 -8.99 -18.66 10.98
N THR A 211 -8.06 -19.31 11.68
CA THR A 211 -7.99 -19.23 13.15
C THR A 211 -7.65 -17.83 13.67
N GLN A 212 -6.89 -17.03 12.90
CA GLN A 212 -6.67 -15.63 13.24
C GLN A 212 -7.95 -14.81 13.06
N MET A 213 -8.72 -15.07 11.99
CA MET A 213 -10.00 -14.40 11.75
C MET A 213 -11.01 -14.74 12.86
N GLU A 214 -11.09 -16.01 13.29
CA GLU A 214 -11.96 -16.43 14.39
C GLU A 214 -11.64 -15.68 15.70
N ARG A 215 -10.35 -15.63 16.08
CA ARG A 215 -9.90 -14.89 17.27
C ARG A 215 -10.13 -13.39 17.14
N ALA A 216 -9.94 -12.83 15.95
CA ALA A 216 -10.21 -11.41 15.69
C ALA A 216 -11.72 -11.10 15.83
N TRP A 217 -12.59 -12.01 15.37
CA TRP A 217 -14.03 -11.88 15.53
C TRP A 217 -14.43 -11.82 17.01
N GLU A 218 -14.00 -12.82 17.78
CA GLU A 218 -14.27 -12.88 19.24
C GLU A 218 -13.74 -11.61 19.96
N ALA A 219 -12.55 -11.15 19.59
CA ALA A 219 -11.97 -9.95 20.18
C ALA A 219 -12.75 -8.67 19.81
N CYS A 220 -13.26 -8.55 18.59
CA CYS A 220 -14.12 -7.44 18.18
C CYS A 220 -15.41 -7.41 19.00
N GLU A 221 -16.09 -8.55 19.17
CA GLU A 221 -17.30 -8.63 19.99
C GLU A 221 -17.01 -8.29 21.46
N ALA A 222 -15.91 -8.81 22.01
CA ALA A 222 -15.49 -8.51 23.38
C ALA A 222 -15.14 -7.02 23.60
N ALA A 223 -14.66 -6.34 22.57
CA ALA A 223 -14.36 -4.91 22.58
C ALA A 223 -15.59 -4.03 22.24
N GLY A 224 -16.79 -4.62 22.10
CA GLY A 224 -18.03 -3.90 21.79
C GLY A 224 -18.16 -3.43 20.34
N LEU A 225 -17.38 -4.02 19.42
CA LEU A 225 -17.52 -3.78 17.98
C LEU A 225 -18.49 -4.77 17.36
N THR A 226 -19.23 -4.33 16.34
CA THR A 226 -20.11 -5.21 15.56
C THR A 226 -19.41 -5.66 14.29
N VAL A 227 -19.22 -6.97 14.10
CA VAL A 227 -18.66 -7.50 12.86
C VAL A 227 -19.69 -7.34 11.73
N GLU A 228 -19.35 -6.52 10.73
CA GLU A 228 -20.19 -6.25 9.56
C GLU A 228 -19.93 -7.23 8.42
N TRP A 229 -18.70 -7.73 8.32
CA TRP A 229 -18.30 -8.62 7.24
C TRP A 229 -17.07 -9.44 7.61
N ALA A 230 -17.07 -10.73 7.23
CA ALA A 230 -15.91 -11.60 7.28
C ALA A 230 -15.91 -12.55 6.09
N GLY A 231 -14.74 -12.84 5.52
CA GLY A 231 -14.62 -13.73 4.36
C GLY A 231 -13.29 -13.57 3.65
N GLU A 232 -13.23 -14.06 2.42
CA GLU A 232 -12.08 -13.93 1.52
C GLU A 232 -12.52 -13.43 0.15
N LEU A 233 -11.57 -12.86 -0.61
CA LEU A 233 -11.81 -12.40 -1.98
C LEU A 233 -11.02 -13.26 -2.96
N MET A 234 -11.70 -13.80 -3.95
CA MET A 234 -11.08 -14.53 -5.05
C MET A 234 -11.15 -13.72 -6.33
N GLU A 235 -10.01 -13.53 -6.99
CA GLU A 235 -9.90 -12.89 -8.30
C GLU A 235 -9.61 -13.95 -9.36
N ARG A 236 -10.35 -13.90 -10.46
CA ARG A 236 -10.12 -14.78 -11.60
C ARG A 236 -9.85 -13.95 -12.84
N GLU A 237 -8.58 -13.85 -13.19
CA GLU A 237 -8.17 -13.14 -14.39
C GLU A 237 -8.52 -13.90 -15.67
N TRP A 238 -8.85 -13.14 -16.73
CA TRP A 238 -9.10 -13.66 -18.07
C TRP A 238 -8.11 -13.05 -19.05
N GLY A 239 -7.64 -13.87 -19.98
CA GLY A 239 -6.72 -13.44 -21.03
C GLY A 239 -7.19 -13.89 -22.42
N ARG A 240 -6.58 -13.34 -23.46
CA ARG A 240 -6.80 -13.78 -24.85
C ARG A 240 -6.10 -15.11 -25.09
N ALA A 241 -6.82 -16.05 -25.70
CA ALA A 241 -6.22 -17.29 -26.20
C ALA A 241 -5.50 -17.03 -27.53
N SER A 242 -4.39 -17.74 -27.80
CA SER A 242 -3.61 -17.63 -29.04
C SER A 242 -4.42 -17.95 -30.31
N LYS A 243 -5.44 -18.80 -30.19
CA LYS A 243 -6.37 -19.15 -31.26
C LYS A 243 -7.63 -18.30 -31.36
N GLY A 244 -7.66 -17.15 -30.64
CA GLY A 244 -8.82 -16.29 -30.52
C GLY A 244 -9.72 -16.65 -29.33
N GLY A 245 -10.60 -15.71 -28.96
CA GLY A 245 -11.49 -15.81 -27.81
C GLY A 245 -10.83 -15.43 -26.48
N MET A 246 -11.67 -15.38 -25.43
CA MET A 246 -11.28 -15.07 -24.05
C MET A 246 -11.39 -16.33 -23.20
N ARG A 247 -10.44 -16.55 -22.31
CA ARG A 247 -10.47 -17.64 -21.33
C ARG A 247 -9.87 -17.21 -20.01
N PRO A 248 -10.21 -17.88 -18.89
CA PRO A 248 -9.48 -17.70 -17.66
C PRO A 248 -7.98 -17.94 -17.85
N VAL A 249 -7.16 -17.11 -17.23
CA VAL A 249 -5.71 -17.34 -17.14
C VAL A 249 -5.49 -18.62 -16.33
N ASN A 250 -4.61 -19.51 -16.83
CA ASN A 250 -4.25 -20.72 -16.10
C ASN A 250 -3.40 -20.31 -14.89
N GLY A 251 -3.93 -20.53 -13.71
CA GLY A 251 -3.26 -20.29 -12.45
C GLY A 251 -4.09 -20.87 -11.32
N PRO A 252 -3.48 -21.16 -10.15
CA PRO A 252 -4.24 -21.53 -8.98
C PRO A 252 -5.16 -20.37 -8.58
N PHE A 253 -6.35 -20.68 -8.09
CA PHE A 253 -7.14 -19.74 -7.32
C PHE A 253 -6.35 -19.45 -6.04
N GLY A 254 -5.68 -18.29 -5.98
CA GLY A 254 -4.83 -17.95 -4.86
C GLY A 254 -5.66 -17.45 -3.69
N HIS A 255 -5.53 -18.10 -2.53
CA HIS A 255 -5.88 -17.51 -1.25
C HIS A 255 -4.86 -16.42 -0.93
N THR A 256 -5.31 -15.23 -0.54
CA THR A 256 -4.43 -14.16 -0.02
C THR A 256 -4.53 -14.07 1.49
N ALA A 257 -5.74 -13.84 2.00
CA ALA A 257 -6.06 -13.80 3.41
C ALA A 257 -7.57 -13.90 3.62
N PHE A 258 -7.96 -14.22 4.83
CA PHE A 258 -9.28 -13.93 5.36
C PHE A 258 -9.30 -12.48 5.84
N LEU A 259 -10.38 -11.78 5.55
CA LEU A 259 -10.58 -10.39 5.89
C LEU A 259 -11.76 -10.26 6.84
N LEU A 260 -11.65 -9.40 7.82
CA LEU A 260 -12.72 -9.08 8.74
C LEU A 260 -12.89 -7.56 8.81
N VAL A 261 -14.13 -7.09 8.87
CA VAL A 261 -14.47 -5.68 9.09
C VAL A 261 -15.51 -5.60 10.19
N ALA A 262 -15.22 -4.79 11.20
CA ALA A 262 -16.10 -4.52 12.33
C ALA A 262 -16.29 -3.01 12.51
N GLN A 263 -17.42 -2.59 13.08
CA GLN A 263 -17.79 -1.20 13.27
C GLN A 263 -17.99 -0.88 14.75
N ARG A 264 -17.58 0.32 15.14
CA ARG A 264 -17.95 0.93 16.41
C ARG A 264 -19.33 1.61 16.27
N ALA A 265 -20.28 1.30 17.16
CA ALA A 265 -21.58 1.96 17.24
C ALA A 265 -21.48 3.47 17.48
#